data_f66e9cf15d7137821ef023be2700fe0e
#
_entry.id   f66e9cf15d7137821ef023be2700fe0e
#
_cell.length_a   1.000
_cell.length_b   1.000
_cell.length_c   1.000
_cell.angle_alpha   90.00
_cell.angle_beta   90.00
_cell.angle_gamma   90.00
#
_symmetry.space_group_name_H-M   'P 1'
#
loop_
_entity.id
_entity.type
_entity.pdbx_description
1 polymer ?
#
loop_
_entity_poly.entity_id
_entity_poly.type
_entity_poly.pdbx_seq_one_letter_code
_entity_poly.pdbx_strand_id
1 'polypeptide(L)'
;MILICSFLLWSGIFPKSDFNIYWFVYSQTASYVITLIIAIYIVLKHTGKLTIKFNFPFVLMIIKKSLPYALLVLLMSFYNRLEPVLIERILPKDISAVQAGIYARAYRLFDAGNNISYLFSVILLPLFAAVIKKGEDLQTLVKQSFGLMLTMTCIIAIVCIFYSQNLMELLYTIQDNESIETYNLRITESSNILKILMGSFVSISVTYIFGTLLTANGNLKQLNIVAAVGVVINLTLNFIFIPVFEAKGAAMTSLCVQFATCAIQFFIAKRIFNLKLGISFWISILSFIILLVTTTSLLKSS
;
A
#
# COMPACT_ATOMS: atom_id res chain seq x y z
N MET A 1 -4.92 -8.72 17.50
CA MET A 1 -4.77 -7.36 18.08
C MET A 1 -6.10 -6.64 18.21
N ILE A 2 -6.82 -6.29 17.13
CA ILE A 2 -8.10 -5.54 17.20
C ILE A 2 -9.11 -6.18 18.14
N LEU A 3 -9.35 -7.49 18.03
CA LEU A 3 -10.29 -8.20 18.92
C LEU A 3 -9.89 -8.12 20.40
N ILE A 4 -8.60 -8.20 20.70
CA ILE A 4 -8.11 -8.11 22.10
C ILE A 4 -8.32 -6.70 22.62
N CYS A 5 -7.96 -5.66 21.83
CA CYS A 5 -8.18 -4.27 22.23
C CYS A 5 -9.68 -3.95 22.39
N SER A 6 -10.52 -4.40 21.45
CA SER A 6 -11.97 -4.20 21.53
C SER A 6 -12.58 -4.92 22.75
N PHE A 7 -12.13 -6.12 23.05
CA PHE A 7 -12.56 -6.85 24.23
C PHE A 7 -12.14 -6.15 25.53
N LEU A 8 -10.91 -5.66 25.62
CA LEU A 8 -10.41 -4.92 26.78
C LEU A 8 -11.18 -3.61 27.03
N LEU A 9 -11.49 -2.88 25.92
CA LEU A 9 -12.29 -1.65 26.00
C LEU A 9 -13.76 -1.92 26.38
N TRP A 10 -14.32 -3.02 25.88
CA TRP A 10 -15.75 -3.36 26.11
C TRP A 10 -15.99 -4.05 27.46
N SER A 11 -15.00 -4.80 27.94
CA SER A 11 -15.11 -5.54 29.23
C SER A 11 -15.19 -4.62 30.45
N GLY A 12 -14.90 -3.31 30.32
CA GLY A 12 -14.93 -2.37 31.46
C GLY A 12 -13.88 -2.65 32.53
N ILE A 13 -12.93 -3.56 32.28
CA ILE A 13 -11.85 -3.92 33.22
C ILE A 13 -10.97 -2.72 33.53
N PHE A 14 -10.84 -1.79 32.56
CA PHE A 14 -10.08 -0.57 32.72
C PHE A 14 -10.95 0.67 32.51
N PRO A 15 -10.85 1.70 33.38
CA PRO A 15 -11.47 3.00 33.12
C PRO A 15 -10.96 3.55 31.78
N LYS A 16 -11.84 4.18 31.00
CA LYS A 16 -11.47 4.77 29.68
C LYS A 16 -10.35 5.81 29.80
N SER A 17 -10.21 6.46 30.96
CA SER A 17 -9.14 7.43 31.28
C SER A 17 -7.74 6.82 31.34
N ASP A 18 -7.62 5.53 31.67
CA ASP A 18 -6.33 4.86 31.90
C ASP A 18 -5.85 4.07 30.66
N PHE A 19 -6.65 4.09 29.56
CA PHE A 19 -6.32 3.41 28.33
C PHE A 19 -5.30 4.21 27.52
N ASN A 20 -4.01 3.98 27.82
CA ASN A 20 -2.90 4.65 27.16
C ASN A 20 -2.45 3.91 25.90
N ILE A 21 -1.71 4.60 25.01
CA ILE A 21 -1.14 4.06 23.76
C ILE A 21 -0.30 2.79 24.01
N TYR A 22 0.30 2.63 25.18
CA TYR A 22 1.06 1.43 25.57
C TYR A 22 0.22 0.14 25.55
N TRP A 23 -1.08 0.21 25.82
CA TRP A 23 -1.97 -0.96 25.76
C TRP A 23 -2.11 -1.53 24.36
N PHE A 24 -2.08 -0.66 23.33
CA PHE A 24 -2.04 -1.13 21.94
C PHE A 24 -0.74 -1.87 21.64
N VAL A 25 0.39 -1.36 22.11
CA VAL A 25 1.70 -2.00 21.94
C VAL A 25 1.73 -3.35 22.66
N TYR A 26 1.26 -3.44 23.90
CA TYR A 26 1.20 -4.69 24.64
C TYR A 26 0.25 -5.70 24.00
N SER A 27 -0.93 -5.28 23.53
CA SER A 27 -1.89 -6.14 22.83
C SER A 27 -1.31 -6.65 21.52
N GLN A 28 -0.56 -5.85 20.80
CA GLN A 28 0.13 -6.26 19.58
C GLN A 28 1.20 -7.30 19.88
N THR A 29 2.02 -7.05 20.88
CA THR A 29 3.07 -7.98 21.32
C THR A 29 2.48 -9.30 21.78
N ALA A 30 1.42 -9.27 22.61
CA ALA A 30 0.71 -10.45 23.06
C ALA A 30 0.14 -11.26 21.90
N SER A 31 -0.43 -10.61 20.89
CA SER A 31 -0.95 -11.27 19.69
C SER A 31 0.16 -12.01 18.93
N TYR A 32 1.34 -11.42 18.80
CA TYR A 32 2.48 -12.08 18.16
C TYR A 32 3.01 -13.26 18.97
N VAL A 33 3.06 -13.14 20.31
CA VAL A 33 3.49 -14.24 21.19
C VAL A 33 2.52 -15.41 21.10
N ILE A 34 1.21 -15.16 21.13
CA ILE A 34 0.17 -16.21 20.97
C ILE A 34 0.33 -16.90 19.61
N THR A 35 0.49 -16.13 18.54
CA THR A 35 0.68 -16.67 17.17
C THR A 35 1.95 -17.54 17.11
N LEU A 36 3.04 -17.09 17.74
CA LEU A 36 4.30 -17.84 17.81
C LEU A 36 4.11 -19.17 18.55
N ILE A 37 3.44 -19.19 19.70
CA ILE A 37 3.17 -20.41 20.48
C ILE A 37 2.34 -21.39 19.65
N ILE A 38 1.29 -20.92 18.99
CA ILE A 38 0.44 -21.77 18.12
C ILE A 38 1.28 -22.33 16.96
N ALA A 39 2.09 -21.50 16.31
CA ALA A 39 2.95 -21.93 15.21
C ALA A 39 3.96 -22.99 15.65
N ILE A 40 4.63 -22.80 16.79
CA ILE A 40 5.56 -23.78 17.36
C ILE A 40 4.83 -25.10 17.68
N TYR A 41 3.66 -25.02 18.29
CA TYR A 41 2.84 -26.21 18.59
C TYR A 41 2.49 -27.02 17.32
N ILE A 42 2.04 -26.34 16.27
CA ILE A 42 1.71 -26.98 14.99
C ILE A 42 2.95 -27.62 14.37
N VAL A 43 4.07 -26.90 14.34
CA VAL A 43 5.34 -27.43 13.79
C VAL A 43 5.81 -28.64 14.56
N LEU A 44 5.83 -28.60 15.90
CA LEU A 44 6.23 -29.73 16.74
C LEU A 44 5.32 -30.95 16.55
N LYS A 45 4.01 -30.71 16.36
CA LYS A 45 3.04 -31.80 16.10
C LYS A 45 3.29 -32.50 14.77
N HIS A 46 3.73 -31.78 13.73
CA HIS A 46 3.95 -32.34 12.39
C HIS A 46 5.38 -32.85 12.15
N THR A 47 6.38 -32.27 12.81
CA THR A 47 7.81 -32.63 12.60
C THR A 47 8.40 -33.49 13.71
N GLY A 48 7.68 -33.71 14.82
CA GLY A 48 8.18 -34.41 16.00
C GLY A 48 9.26 -33.59 16.73
N LYS A 49 10.27 -34.28 17.30
CA LYS A 49 11.36 -33.59 18.04
C LYS A 49 12.23 -32.77 17.10
N LEU A 50 12.25 -31.44 17.31
CA LEU A 50 13.16 -30.55 16.59
C LEU A 50 14.61 -30.80 17.05
N THR A 51 15.42 -31.33 16.18
CA THR A 51 16.90 -31.36 16.37
C THR A 51 17.48 -30.12 15.70
N ILE A 52 17.79 -29.10 16.50
CA ILE A 52 18.43 -27.88 15.98
C ILE A 52 19.89 -28.20 15.70
N LYS A 53 20.24 -28.51 14.43
CA LYS A 53 21.61 -28.59 13.97
C LYS A 53 21.98 -27.31 13.25
N PHE A 54 22.88 -26.53 13.81
CA PHE A 54 23.33 -25.27 13.23
C PHE A 54 24.40 -25.58 12.15
N ASN A 55 24.01 -25.43 10.88
CA ASN A 55 24.90 -25.56 9.74
C ASN A 55 25.18 -24.18 9.15
N PHE A 56 26.31 -23.59 9.51
CA PHE A 56 26.67 -22.22 9.09
C PHE A 56 26.71 -22.03 7.56
N PRO A 57 27.31 -22.92 6.74
CA PRO A 57 27.26 -22.81 5.28
C PRO A 57 25.83 -22.78 4.72
N PHE A 58 24.93 -23.60 5.27
CA PHE A 58 23.52 -23.63 4.85
C PHE A 58 22.80 -22.34 5.21
N VAL A 59 22.99 -21.79 6.42
CA VAL A 59 22.43 -20.50 6.85
C VAL A 59 22.93 -19.39 5.95
N LEU A 60 24.23 -19.35 5.64
CA LEU A 60 24.80 -18.32 4.76
C LEU A 60 24.24 -18.41 3.34
N MET A 61 24.02 -19.62 2.83
CA MET A 61 23.37 -19.84 1.53
C MET A 61 21.94 -19.27 1.52
N ILE A 62 21.15 -19.52 2.58
CA ILE A 62 19.79 -18.99 2.71
C ILE A 62 19.82 -17.46 2.73
N ILE A 63 20.68 -16.85 3.57
CA ILE A 63 20.82 -15.39 3.67
C ILE A 63 21.15 -14.80 2.30
N LYS A 64 22.15 -15.34 1.59
CA LYS A 64 22.53 -14.84 0.25
C LYS A 64 21.39 -14.93 -0.77
N LYS A 65 20.61 -16.01 -0.74
CA LYS A 65 19.45 -16.16 -1.65
C LYS A 65 18.27 -15.27 -1.28
N SER A 66 18.07 -14.98 0.02
CA SER A 66 16.97 -14.14 0.52
C SER A 66 17.28 -12.64 0.44
N LEU A 67 18.56 -12.26 0.44
CA LEU A 67 18.99 -10.86 0.47
C LEU A 67 18.38 -9.98 -0.64
N PRO A 68 18.29 -10.42 -1.91
CA PRO A 68 17.66 -9.61 -2.96
C PRO A 68 16.17 -9.34 -2.71
N TYR A 69 15.45 -10.30 -2.12
CA TYR A 69 14.04 -10.13 -1.74
C TYR A 69 13.90 -9.19 -0.55
N ALA A 70 14.76 -9.36 0.47
CA ALA A 70 14.77 -8.48 1.64
C ALA A 70 15.08 -7.03 1.26
N LEU A 71 16.06 -6.82 0.36
CA LEU A 71 16.40 -5.49 -0.16
C LEU A 71 15.22 -4.87 -0.92
N LEU A 72 14.53 -5.64 -1.76
CA LEU A 72 13.35 -5.17 -2.48
C LEU A 72 12.26 -4.69 -1.53
N VAL A 73 11.91 -5.51 -0.53
CA VAL A 73 10.89 -5.17 0.46
C VAL A 73 11.30 -3.94 1.27
N LEU A 74 12.57 -3.85 1.66
CA LEU A 74 13.11 -2.70 2.39
C LEU A 74 12.97 -1.41 1.57
N LEU A 75 13.46 -1.40 0.33
CA LEU A 75 13.39 -0.23 -0.56
C LEU A 75 11.93 0.19 -0.84
N MET A 76 11.05 -0.77 -1.10
CA MET A 76 9.62 -0.50 -1.30
C MET A 76 8.98 0.08 -0.03
N SER A 77 9.35 -0.42 1.15
CA SER A 77 8.84 0.11 2.42
C SER A 77 9.29 1.55 2.65
N PHE A 78 10.50 1.90 2.25
CA PHE A 78 10.98 3.27 2.35
C PHE A 78 10.12 4.23 1.54
N TYR A 79 10.00 4.06 0.23
CA TYR A 79 9.25 5.03 -0.58
C TYR A 79 7.72 4.95 -0.40
N ASN A 80 7.20 3.95 0.32
CA ASN A 80 5.77 3.85 0.61
C ASN A 80 5.38 4.40 2.00
N ARG A 81 6.32 4.55 2.94
CA ARG A 81 6.00 4.84 4.33
C ARG A 81 6.82 5.98 4.95
N LEU A 82 7.69 6.62 4.18
CA LEU A 82 8.53 7.70 4.70
C LEU A 82 7.81 9.05 4.82
N GLU A 83 6.74 9.27 4.08
CA GLU A 83 6.09 10.57 3.97
C GLU A 83 5.71 11.18 5.34
N PRO A 84 5.05 10.47 6.27
CA PRO A 84 4.71 11.06 7.57
C PRO A 84 5.95 11.52 8.36
N VAL A 85 7.03 10.73 8.28
CA VAL A 85 8.29 11.04 8.96
C VAL A 85 8.97 12.25 8.31
N LEU A 86 8.93 12.34 6.98
CA LEU A 86 9.52 13.47 6.25
C LEU A 86 8.72 14.76 6.48
N ILE A 87 7.39 14.69 6.53
CA ILE A 87 6.54 15.84 6.89
C ILE A 87 6.94 16.37 8.26
N GLU A 88 7.07 15.48 9.26
CA GLU A 88 7.43 15.88 10.62
C GLU A 88 8.84 16.46 10.74
N ARG A 89 9.79 16.00 9.90
CA ARG A 89 11.19 16.43 9.93
C ARG A 89 11.49 17.66 9.08
N ILE A 90 10.78 17.87 8.01
CA ILE A 90 11.03 18.95 7.05
C ILE A 90 10.28 20.22 7.44
N LEU A 91 9.04 20.09 7.94
CA LEU A 91 8.22 21.23 8.32
C LEU A 91 8.61 21.80 9.69
N PRO A 92 8.34 23.11 9.94
CA PRO A 92 8.49 23.73 11.25
C PRO A 92 7.67 23.00 12.33
N LYS A 93 8.18 22.97 13.55
CA LYS A 93 7.59 22.19 14.67
C LYS A 93 6.17 22.58 15.05
N ASP A 94 5.79 23.82 14.79
CA ASP A 94 4.45 24.38 15.06
C ASP A 94 3.37 23.77 14.16
N ILE A 95 3.69 23.40 12.91
CA ILE A 95 2.73 22.85 11.94
C ILE A 95 2.97 21.38 11.61
N SER A 96 4.18 20.86 11.82
CA SER A 96 4.60 19.52 11.35
C SER A 96 3.70 18.39 11.85
N ALA A 97 3.36 18.39 13.16
CA ALA A 97 2.50 17.35 13.74
C ALA A 97 1.07 17.40 13.19
N VAL A 98 0.54 18.60 12.97
CA VAL A 98 -0.80 18.80 12.39
C VAL A 98 -0.84 18.28 10.96
N GLN A 99 0.14 18.66 10.14
CA GLN A 99 0.24 18.26 8.74
C GLN A 99 0.50 16.75 8.59
N ALA A 100 1.35 16.16 9.43
CA ALA A 100 1.53 14.71 9.48
C ALA A 100 0.22 13.99 9.85
N GLY A 101 -0.56 14.55 10.79
CA GLY A 101 -1.88 14.04 11.16
C GLY A 101 -2.90 14.11 10.02
N ILE A 102 -2.92 15.22 9.27
CA ILE A 102 -3.79 15.40 8.10
C ILE A 102 -3.44 14.37 7.02
N TYR A 103 -2.16 14.20 6.70
CA TYR A 103 -1.69 13.17 5.77
C TYR A 103 -2.09 11.76 6.22
N ALA A 104 -1.84 11.44 7.49
CA ALA A 104 -2.10 10.10 8.04
C ALA A 104 -3.57 9.70 7.97
N ARG A 105 -4.52 10.65 8.10
CA ARG A 105 -5.97 10.38 7.96
C ARG A 105 -6.31 9.89 6.56
N ALA A 106 -5.85 10.59 5.53
CA ALA A 106 -6.07 10.21 4.14
C ALA A 106 -5.32 8.91 3.79
N TYR A 107 -4.10 8.74 4.31
CA TYR A 107 -3.26 7.58 4.06
C TYR A 107 -3.86 6.28 4.60
N ARG A 108 -4.60 6.30 5.71
CA ARG A 108 -5.27 5.10 6.25
C ARG A 108 -6.26 4.49 5.26
N LEU A 109 -7.01 5.34 4.55
CA LEU A 109 -7.97 4.88 3.56
C LEU A 109 -7.26 4.34 2.30
N PHE A 110 -6.20 5.02 1.86
CA PHE A 110 -5.30 4.54 0.82
C PHE A 110 -4.69 3.18 1.19
N ASP A 111 -4.16 3.02 2.40
CA ASP A 111 -3.51 1.78 2.86
C ASP A 111 -4.52 0.62 2.94
N ALA A 112 -5.77 0.89 3.34
CA ALA A 112 -6.83 -0.11 3.33
C ALA A 112 -7.10 -0.65 1.91
N GLY A 113 -7.24 0.23 0.92
CA GLY A 113 -7.37 -0.15 -0.49
C GLY A 113 -6.14 -0.89 -1.01
N ASN A 114 -4.95 -0.39 -0.68
CA ASN A 114 -3.67 -0.97 -1.06
C ASN A 114 -3.52 -2.44 -0.56
N ASN A 115 -3.98 -2.74 0.67
CA ASN A 115 -3.95 -4.10 1.20
C ASN A 115 -4.80 -5.07 0.38
N ILE A 116 -5.94 -4.65 -0.17
CA ILE A 116 -6.77 -5.47 -1.06
C ILE A 116 -5.98 -5.82 -2.33
N SER A 117 -5.35 -4.83 -2.96
CA SER A 117 -4.53 -5.04 -4.18
C SER A 117 -3.33 -5.94 -3.91
N TYR A 118 -2.68 -5.78 -2.75
CA TYR A 118 -1.58 -6.63 -2.31
C TYR A 118 -2.03 -8.11 -2.15
N LEU A 119 -3.15 -8.36 -1.46
CA LEU A 119 -3.67 -9.73 -1.29
C LEU A 119 -3.97 -10.39 -2.63
N PHE A 120 -4.52 -9.65 -3.59
CA PHE A 120 -4.71 -10.15 -4.95
C PHE A 120 -3.39 -10.55 -5.62
N SER A 121 -2.34 -9.73 -5.45
CA SER A 121 -1.01 -10.02 -6.01
C SER A 121 -0.36 -11.27 -5.40
N VAL A 122 -0.58 -11.52 -4.11
CA VAL A 122 -0.08 -12.73 -3.42
C VAL A 122 -0.65 -14.00 -4.05
N ILE A 123 -1.93 -13.98 -4.46
CA ILE A 123 -2.56 -15.11 -5.15
C ILE A 123 -1.99 -15.28 -6.57
N LEU A 124 -1.64 -14.18 -7.24
CA LEU A 124 -1.09 -14.23 -8.60
C LEU A 124 0.32 -14.78 -8.66
N LEU A 125 1.13 -14.65 -7.62
CA LEU A 125 2.53 -15.10 -7.62
C LEU A 125 2.69 -16.58 -7.97
N PRO A 126 2.03 -17.53 -7.29
CA PRO A 126 2.12 -18.94 -7.65
C PRO A 126 1.50 -19.25 -9.02
N LEU A 127 0.46 -18.53 -9.44
CA LEU A 127 -0.16 -18.70 -10.76
C LEU A 127 0.81 -18.32 -11.87
N PHE A 128 1.44 -17.15 -11.79
CA PHE A 128 2.45 -16.74 -12.76
C PHE A 128 3.65 -17.71 -12.79
N ALA A 129 4.13 -18.12 -11.62
CA ALA A 129 5.24 -19.09 -11.53
C ALA A 129 4.87 -20.44 -12.17
N ALA A 130 3.66 -20.94 -11.99
CA ALA A 130 3.19 -22.17 -12.58
C ALA A 130 3.08 -22.08 -14.11
N VAL A 131 2.48 -21.00 -14.65
CA VAL A 131 2.31 -20.76 -16.09
C VAL A 131 3.67 -20.58 -16.78
N ILE A 132 4.59 -19.82 -16.16
CA ILE A 132 5.96 -19.64 -16.68
C ILE A 132 6.70 -20.99 -16.73
N LYS A 133 6.60 -21.80 -15.65
CA LYS A 133 7.28 -23.11 -15.60
C LYS A 133 6.74 -24.10 -16.63
N LYS A 134 5.44 -24.06 -16.92
CA LYS A 134 4.80 -24.96 -17.90
C LYS A 134 4.95 -24.47 -19.34
N GLY A 135 5.35 -23.23 -19.58
CA GLY A 135 5.41 -22.63 -20.91
C GLY A 135 4.00 -22.37 -21.52
N GLU A 136 2.96 -22.25 -20.69
CA GLU A 136 1.60 -21.98 -21.11
C GLU A 136 1.40 -20.49 -21.49
N ASP A 137 0.23 -20.14 -22.05
CA ASP A 137 -0.07 -18.77 -22.46
C ASP A 137 -0.15 -17.79 -21.27
N LEU A 138 0.99 -17.16 -21.00
CA LEU A 138 1.14 -16.15 -19.98
C LEU A 138 0.38 -14.85 -20.33
N GLN A 139 0.25 -14.53 -21.61
CA GLN A 139 -0.32 -13.28 -22.08
C GLN A 139 -1.78 -13.12 -21.68
N THR A 140 -2.57 -14.19 -21.83
CA THR A 140 -3.99 -14.20 -21.44
C THR A 140 -4.15 -13.99 -19.93
N LEU A 141 -3.36 -14.68 -19.11
CA LEU A 141 -3.40 -14.52 -17.64
C LEU A 141 -3.02 -13.10 -17.21
N VAL A 142 -1.94 -12.53 -17.77
CA VAL A 142 -1.51 -11.15 -17.47
C VAL A 142 -2.60 -10.15 -17.88
N LYS A 143 -3.17 -10.29 -19.08
CA LYS A 143 -4.21 -9.39 -19.59
C LYS A 143 -5.47 -9.41 -18.72
N GLN A 144 -5.91 -10.58 -18.30
CA GLN A 144 -7.07 -10.74 -17.41
C GLN A 144 -6.80 -10.18 -16.03
N SER A 145 -5.66 -10.53 -15.41
CA SER A 145 -5.29 -10.04 -14.08
C SER A 145 -5.12 -8.52 -14.06
N PHE A 146 -4.47 -7.96 -15.09
CA PHE A 146 -4.28 -6.52 -15.23
C PHE A 146 -5.62 -5.80 -15.44
N GLY A 147 -6.48 -6.30 -16.34
CA GLY A 147 -7.81 -5.75 -16.58
C GLY A 147 -8.67 -5.75 -15.33
N LEU A 148 -8.74 -6.88 -14.62
CA LEU A 148 -9.51 -7.03 -13.39
C LEU A 148 -9.01 -6.06 -12.30
N MET A 149 -7.71 -6.04 -12.04
CA MET A 149 -7.12 -5.17 -11.01
C MET A 149 -7.37 -3.70 -11.34
N LEU A 150 -7.11 -3.30 -12.59
CA LEU A 150 -7.27 -1.91 -13.00
C LEU A 150 -8.74 -1.47 -12.91
N THR A 151 -9.68 -2.33 -13.32
CA THR A 151 -11.12 -2.05 -13.21
C THR A 151 -11.55 -1.88 -11.75
N MET A 152 -11.20 -2.83 -10.87
CA MET A 152 -11.53 -2.73 -9.44
C MET A 152 -10.95 -1.47 -8.78
N THR A 153 -9.68 -1.20 -9.03
CA THR A 153 -9.00 -0.06 -8.40
C THR A 153 -9.50 1.28 -8.94
N CYS A 154 -9.84 1.37 -10.23
CA CYS A 154 -10.48 2.56 -10.79
C CYS A 154 -11.86 2.81 -10.19
N ILE A 155 -12.69 1.78 -9.97
CA ILE A 155 -13.99 1.93 -9.30
C ILE A 155 -13.78 2.53 -7.91
N ILE A 156 -12.94 1.91 -7.09
CA ILE A 156 -12.67 2.36 -5.72
C ILE A 156 -12.10 3.79 -5.73
N ALA A 157 -11.11 4.06 -6.58
CA ALA A 157 -10.46 5.35 -6.65
C ALA A 157 -11.44 6.47 -7.05
N ILE A 158 -12.24 6.27 -8.09
CA ILE A 158 -13.19 7.27 -8.58
C ILE A 158 -14.28 7.54 -7.54
N VAL A 159 -14.87 6.50 -6.94
CA VAL A 159 -15.83 6.67 -5.86
C VAL A 159 -15.22 7.44 -4.69
N CYS A 160 -14.02 7.06 -4.23
CA CYS A 160 -13.32 7.77 -3.17
C CYS A 160 -12.98 9.23 -3.52
N ILE A 161 -12.64 9.53 -4.77
CA ILE A 161 -12.36 10.91 -5.23
C ILE A 161 -13.64 11.77 -5.17
N PHE A 162 -14.76 11.26 -5.71
CA PHE A 162 -16.01 12.01 -5.75
C PHE A 162 -16.61 12.23 -4.36
N TYR A 163 -16.52 11.25 -3.46
CA TYR A 163 -17.08 11.31 -2.10
C TYR A 163 -16.01 11.52 -1.02
N SER A 164 -14.83 12.06 -1.39
CA SER A 164 -13.69 12.20 -0.49
C SER A 164 -14.00 13.01 0.77
N GLN A 165 -14.76 14.08 0.66
CA GLN A 165 -15.15 14.92 1.80
C GLN A 165 -16.13 14.19 2.71
N ASN A 166 -17.18 13.60 2.17
CA ASN A 166 -18.16 12.82 2.92
C ASN A 166 -17.51 11.64 3.65
N LEU A 167 -16.53 10.97 3.01
CA LEU A 167 -15.76 9.90 3.62
C LEU A 167 -14.91 10.39 4.79
N MET A 168 -14.27 11.56 4.66
CA MET A 168 -13.48 12.13 5.75
C MET A 168 -14.39 12.59 6.91
N GLU A 169 -15.53 13.21 6.63
CA GLU A 169 -16.52 13.61 7.64
C GLU A 169 -17.11 12.38 8.38
N LEU A 170 -17.39 11.30 7.66
CA LEU A 170 -17.90 10.05 8.23
C LEU A 170 -16.88 9.38 9.17
N LEU A 171 -15.61 9.41 8.82
CA LEU A 171 -14.55 8.71 9.55
C LEU A 171 -13.96 9.52 10.71
N TYR A 172 -14.02 10.84 10.62
CA TYR A 172 -13.35 11.75 11.57
C TYR A 172 -14.31 12.83 12.05
N THR A 173 -14.76 12.66 13.28
CA THR A 173 -15.60 13.65 13.97
C THR A 173 -14.80 14.83 14.51
N ILE A 174 -15.51 15.88 14.93
CA ILE A 174 -14.91 17.01 15.64
C ILE A 174 -14.26 16.53 16.95
N GLN A 175 -13.09 17.06 17.27
CA GLN A 175 -12.37 16.73 18.51
C GLN A 175 -12.79 17.66 19.65
N ASP A 176 -12.60 17.18 20.91
CA ASP A 176 -12.85 18.01 22.08
C ASP A 176 -11.98 19.27 22.02
N ASN A 177 -12.60 20.44 22.20
CA ASN A 177 -11.96 21.76 22.10
C ASN A 177 -11.52 22.21 20.69
N GLU A 178 -11.92 21.54 19.62
CA GLU A 178 -11.67 21.97 18.24
C GLU A 178 -12.76 22.94 17.75
N SER A 179 -12.36 24.09 17.16
CA SER A 179 -13.34 24.97 16.52
C SER A 179 -13.91 24.35 15.23
N ILE A 180 -15.13 24.70 14.88
CA ILE A 180 -15.78 24.24 13.63
C ILE A 180 -14.94 24.63 12.41
N GLU A 181 -14.32 25.80 12.43
CA GLU A 181 -13.48 26.28 11.34
C GLU A 181 -12.22 25.40 11.17
N THR A 182 -11.53 25.09 12.26
CA THR A 182 -10.35 24.20 12.25
C THR A 182 -10.71 22.79 11.80
N TYR A 183 -11.85 22.27 12.24
CA TYR A 183 -12.38 20.98 11.80
C TYR A 183 -12.62 20.96 10.28
N ASN A 184 -13.32 21.97 9.75
CA ASN A 184 -13.64 22.06 8.33
C ASN A 184 -12.37 22.17 7.47
N LEU A 185 -11.38 22.97 7.90
CA LEU A 185 -10.09 23.06 7.23
C LEU A 185 -9.38 21.71 7.18
N ARG A 186 -9.28 21.04 8.33
CA ARG A 186 -8.64 19.74 8.48
C ARG A 186 -9.29 18.66 7.61
N ILE A 187 -10.62 18.61 7.55
CA ILE A 187 -11.38 17.67 6.71
C ILE A 187 -11.14 17.96 5.23
N THR A 188 -11.21 19.23 4.84
CA THR A 188 -10.99 19.65 3.44
C THR A 188 -9.58 19.31 2.96
N GLU A 189 -8.56 19.58 3.77
CA GLU A 189 -7.17 19.23 3.43
C GLU A 189 -6.98 17.72 3.34
N SER A 190 -7.48 16.94 4.31
CA SER A 190 -7.41 15.48 4.27
C SER A 190 -8.14 14.90 3.05
N SER A 191 -9.29 15.48 2.67
CA SER A 191 -10.04 15.12 1.47
C SER A 191 -9.24 15.38 0.19
N ASN A 192 -8.57 16.52 0.08
CA ASN A 192 -7.74 16.85 -1.08
C ASN A 192 -6.52 15.93 -1.19
N ILE A 193 -5.90 15.58 -0.06
CA ILE A 193 -4.81 14.60 -0.02
C ILE A 193 -5.31 13.21 -0.46
N LEU A 194 -6.48 12.79 0.02
CA LEU A 194 -7.10 11.53 -0.38
C LEU A 194 -7.30 11.43 -1.90
N LYS A 195 -7.79 12.50 -2.54
CA LYS A 195 -7.97 12.53 -4.00
C LYS A 195 -6.67 12.24 -4.75
N ILE A 196 -5.55 12.81 -4.29
CA ILE A 196 -4.23 12.60 -4.89
C ILE A 196 -3.76 11.16 -4.63
N LEU A 197 -3.91 10.67 -3.39
CA LEU A 197 -3.51 9.32 -3.01
C LEU A 197 -4.33 8.24 -3.74
N MET A 198 -5.57 8.52 -4.14
CA MET A 198 -6.35 7.58 -4.97
C MET A 198 -5.77 7.40 -6.37
N GLY A 199 -5.12 8.42 -6.94
CA GLY A 199 -4.31 8.26 -8.15
C GLY A 199 -3.09 7.36 -7.92
N SER A 200 -2.42 7.53 -6.79
CA SER A 200 -1.31 6.65 -6.36
C SER A 200 -1.78 5.22 -6.16
N PHE A 201 -2.99 5.01 -5.63
CA PHE A 201 -3.60 3.69 -5.41
C PHE A 201 -3.77 2.90 -6.71
N VAL A 202 -4.25 3.54 -7.78
CA VAL A 202 -4.35 2.89 -9.09
C VAL A 202 -2.96 2.48 -9.59
N SER A 203 -1.98 3.37 -9.48
CA SER A 203 -0.61 3.12 -9.95
C SER A 203 0.07 1.98 -9.20
N ILE A 204 0.01 1.96 -7.85
CA ILE A 204 0.61 0.89 -7.04
C ILE A 204 -0.07 -0.46 -7.28
N SER A 205 -1.38 -0.47 -7.51
CA SER A 205 -2.12 -1.71 -7.79
C SER A 205 -1.67 -2.34 -9.12
N VAL A 206 -1.41 -1.54 -10.13
CA VAL A 206 -0.81 -1.99 -11.39
C VAL A 206 0.62 -2.48 -11.18
N THR A 207 1.39 -1.77 -10.36
CA THR A 207 2.75 -2.17 -9.96
C THR A 207 2.77 -3.56 -9.34
N TYR A 208 1.78 -3.93 -8.53
CA TYR A 208 1.67 -5.27 -7.96
C TYR A 208 1.53 -6.37 -9.02
N ILE A 209 0.81 -6.13 -10.12
CA ILE A 209 0.68 -7.12 -11.20
C ILE A 209 2.04 -7.38 -11.87
N PHE A 210 2.69 -6.32 -12.34
CA PHE A 210 3.95 -6.45 -13.08
C PHE A 210 5.13 -6.79 -12.16
N GLY A 211 5.15 -6.28 -10.94
CA GLY A 211 6.12 -6.64 -9.91
C GLY A 211 6.05 -8.12 -9.54
N THR A 212 4.83 -8.65 -9.35
CA THR A 212 4.61 -10.07 -9.07
C THR A 212 5.02 -10.95 -10.25
N LEU A 213 4.70 -10.54 -11.48
CA LEU A 213 5.11 -11.23 -12.70
C LEU A 213 6.65 -11.30 -12.82
N LEU A 214 7.33 -10.18 -12.61
CA LEU A 214 8.79 -10.10 -12.64
C LEU A 214 9.43 -10.92 -11.50
N THR A 215 8.80 -10.93 -10.33
CA THR A 215 9.23 -11.74 -9.17
C THR A 215 9.09 -13.24 -9.48
N ALA A 216 7.98 -13.66 -10.07
CA ALA A 216 7.76 -15.06 -10.46
C ALA A 216 8.80 -15.57 -11.48
N ASN A 217 9.28 -14.67 -12.34
CA ASN A 217 10.33 -14.96 -13.32
C ASN A 217 11.76 -14.80 -12.76
N GLY A 218 11.92 -14.39 -11.51
CA GLY A 218 13.24 -14.21 -10.88
C GLY A 218 13.97 -12.91 -11.26
N ASN A 219 13.30 -11.92 -11.84
CA ASN A 219 13.86 -10.62 -12.26
C ASN A 219 14.10 -9.65 -11.10
N LEU A 220 14.60 -10.15 -9.97
CA LEU A 220 14.80 -9.37 -8.73
C LEU A 220 15.79 -8.23 -8.88
N LYS A 221 16.82 -8.39 -9.73
CA LYS A 221 17.81 -7.33 -9.98
C LYS A 221 17.13 -6.09 -10.56
N GLN A 222 16.28 -6.27 -11.56
CA GLN A 222 15.54 -5.17 -12.19
C GLN A 222 14.59 -4.51 -11.20
N LEU A 223 13.85 -5.31 -10.42
CA LEU A 223 12.94 -4.80 -9.39
C LEU A 223 13.68 -3.99 -8.32
N ASN A 224 14.83 -4.45 -7.84
CA ASN A 224 15.65 -3.73 -6.88
C ASN A 224 16.17 -2.39 -7.44
N ILE A 225 16.57 -2.35 -8.72
CA ILE A 225 16.97 -1.10 -9.37
C ILE A 225 15.80 -0.12 -9.45
N VAL A 226 14.61 -0.59 -9.87
CA VAL A 226 13.41 0.25 -9.93
C VAL A 226 13.04 0.78 -8.54
N ALA A 227 13.10 -0.07 -7.52
CA ALA A 227 12.81 0.34 -6.15
C ALA A 227 13.84 1.36 -5.62
N ALA A 228 15.13 1.19 -5.92
CA ALA A 228 16.17 2.15 -5.55
C ALA A 228 15.96 3.50 -6.24
N VAL A 229 15.65 3.50 -7.54
CA VAL A 229 15.28 4.71 -8.28
C VAL A 229 14.04 5.36 -7.66
N GLY A 230 13.03 4.56 -7.30
CA GLY A 230 11.84 5.04 -6.60
C GLY A 230 12.18 5.76 -5.28
N VAL A 231 13.09 5.22 -4.47
CA VAL A 231 13.55 5.87 -3.23
C VAL A 231 14.24 7.21 -3.52
N VAL A 232 15.12 7.25 -4.52
CA VAL A 232 15.83 8.51 -4.88
C VAL A 232 14.83 9.56 -5.34
N ILE A 233 13.89 9.22 -6.22
CA ILE A 233 12.85 10.14 -6.68
C ILE A 233 11.98 10.59 -5.50
N ASN A 234 11.57 9.66 -4.61
CA ASN A 234 10.74 9.96 -3.44
C ASN A 234 11.42 10.98 -2.52
N LEU A 235 12.66 10.74 -2.14
CA LEU A 235 13.41 11.66 -1.28
C LEU A 235 13.58 13.03 -1.95
N THR A 236 14.01 13.04 -3.21
CA THR A 236 14.25 14.30 -3.94
C THR A 236 12.97 15.14 -4.04
N LEU A 237 11.85 14.53 -4.46
CA LEU A 237 10.60 15.25 -4.60
C LEU A 237 10.00 15.67 -3.26
N ASN A 238 10.13 14.87 -2.21
CA ASN A 238 9.66 15.26 -0.87
C ASN A 238 10.42 16.48 -0.34
N PHE A 239 11.76 16.55 -0.52
CA PHE A 239 12.54 17.74 -0.14
C PHE A 239 12.16 19.00 -0.91
N ILE A 240 11.62 18.87 -2.13
CA ILE A 240 11.17 20.00 -2.95
C ILE A 240 9.71 20.37 -2.63
N PHE A 241 8.82 19.39 -2.54
CA PHE A 241 7.38 19.65 -2.48
C PHE A 241 6.83 19.84 -1.06
N ILE A 242 7.39 19.16 -0.04
CA ILE A 242 6.92 19.33 1.34
C ILE A 242 7.11 20.76 1.84
N PRO A 243 8.26 21.45 1.64
CA PRO A 243 8.40 22.85 2.09
C PRO A 243 7.43 23.83 1.46
N VAL A 244 6.91 23.53 0.25
CA VAL A 244 6.05 24.42 -0.53
C VAL A 244 4.56 24.08 -0.36
N PHE A 245 4.24 22.79 -0.31
CA PHE A 245 2.86 22.29 -0.34
C PHE A 245 2.49 21.46 0.90
N GLU A 246 3.36 21.39 1.89
CA GLU A 246 3.15 20.69 3.15
C GLU A 246 2.74 19.21 2.94
N ALA A 247 1.73 18.71 3.65
CA ALA A 247 1.22 17.34 3.52
C ALA A 247 0.72 16.99 2.10
N LYS A 248 0.19 18.00 1.38
CA LYS A 248 -0.22 17.83 -0.02
C LYS A 248 0.98 17.56 -0.93
N GLY A 249 2.14 18.19 -0.63
CA GLY A 249 3.39 17.93 -1.34
C GLY A 249 3.86 16.48 -1.23
N ALA A 250 3.74 15.88 -0.04
CA ALA A 250 4.02 14.47 0.17
C ALA A 250 3.09 13.55 -0.65
N ALA A 251 1.81 13.87 -0.73
CA ALA A 251 0.85 13.12 -1.54
C ALA A 251 1.16 13.22 -3.05
N MET A 252 1.56 14.41 -3.52
CA MET A 252 2.01 14.61 -4.92
C MET A 252 3.28 13.80 -5.20
N THR A 253 4.24 13.78 -4.28
CA THR A 253 5.43 12.93 -4.39
C THR A 253 5.07 11.46 -4.50
N SER A 254 4.19 10.96 -3.62
CA SER A 254 3.70 9.59 -3.66
C SER A 254 3.10 9.26 -5.02
N LEU A 255 2.24 10.13 -5.58
CA LEU A 255 1.66 9.95 -6.91
C LEU A 255 2.72 9.85 -8.00
N CYS A 256 3.68 10.77 -8.04
CA CYS A 256 4.75 10.79 -9.03
C CYS A 256 5.61 9.53 -8.96
N VAL A 257 6.00 9.11 -7.76
CA VAL A 257 6.83 7.90 -7.56
C VAL A 257 6.09 6.64 -7.95
N GLN A 258 4.83 6.49 -7.52
CA GLN A 258 4.03 5.31 -7.86
C GLN A 258 3.77 5.21 -9.37
N PHE A 259 3.50 6.34 -10.02
CA PHE A 259 3.33 6.37 -11.48
C PHE A 259 4.63 6.04 -12.22
N ALA A 260 5.77 6.61 -11.80
CA ALA A 260 7.07 6.35 -12.40
C ALA A 260 7.49 4.88 -12.25
N THR A 261 7.39 4.32 -11.04
CA THR A 261 7.74 2.92 -10.77
C THR A 261 6.81 1.96 -11.50
N CYS A 262 5.51 2.26 -11.56
CA CYS A 262 4.52 1.53 -12.34
C CYS A 262 4.89 1.49 -13.84
N ALA A 263 5.15 2.66 -14.42
CA ALA A 263 5.51 2.77 -15.84
C ALA A 263 6.79 1.98 -16.14
N ILE A 264 7.84 2.13 -15.33
CA ILE A 264 9.10 1.42 -15.52
C ILE A 264 8.89 -0.10 -15.45
N GLN A 265 8.17 -0.59 -14.43
CA GLN A 265 7.89 -2.03 -14.28
C GLN A 265 7.05 -2.57 -15.42
N PHE A 266 6.04 -1.82 -15.88
CA PHE A 266 5.24 -2.18 -17.06
C PHE A 266 6.11 -2.33 -18.30
N PHE A 267 6.99 -1.37 -18.60
CA PHE A 267 7.86 -1.44 -19.77
C PHE A 267 8.88 -2.59 -19.67
N ILE A 268 9.44 -2.85 -18.49
CA ILE A 268 10.33 -3.99 -18.27
C ILE A 268 9.58 -5.30 -18.52
N ALA A 269 8.40 -5.49 -17.93
CA ALA A 269 7.60 -6.67 -18.12
C ALA A 269 7.17 -6.85 -19.57
N LYS A 270 6.70 -5.77 -20.23
CA LYS A 270 6.34 -5.78 -21.65
C LYS A 270 7.49 -6.26 -22.54
N ARG A 271 8.72 -5.80 -22.26
CA ARG A 271 9.91 -6.18 -23.02
C ARG A 271 10.33 -7.63 -22.77
N ILE A 272 10.33 -8.08 -21.51
CA ILE A 272 10.78 -9.44 -21.15
C ILE A 272 9.81 -10.51 -21.68
N PHE A 273 8.50 -10.28 -21.54
CA PHE A 273 7.47 -11.25 -21.87
C PHE A 273 6.82 -11.00 -23.24
N ASN A 274 7.29 -10.01 -24.01
CA ASN A 274 6.72 -9.62 -25.32
C ASN A 274 5.20 -9.41 -25.26
N LEU A 275 4.71 -8.76 -24.20
CA LEU A 275 3.28 -8.58 -23.98
C LEU A 275 2.64 -7.70 -25.06
N LYS A 276 1.62 -8.23 -25.72
CA LYS A 276 0.85 -7.54 -26.76
C LYS A 276 -0.51 -7.12 -26.17
N LEU A 277 -0.57 -5.93 -25.59
CA LEU A 277 -1.83 -5.33 -25.20
C LEU A 277 -2.39 -4.57 -26.41
N GLY A 278 -3.41 -5.14 -27.05
CA GLY A 278 -4.04 -4.56 -28.24
C GLY A 278 -4.73 -3.22 -27.95
N ILE A 279 -4.93 -2.41 -29.00
CA ILE A 279 -5.64 -1.13 -28.89
C ILE A 279 -7.05 -1.31 -28.31
N SER A 280 -7.74 -2.38 -28.68
CA SER A 280 -9.07 -2.72 -28.15
C SER A 280 -9.11 -2.83 -26.63
N PHE A 281 -8.06 -3.38 -25.99
CA PHE A 281 -7.94 -3.45 -24.53
C PHE A 281 -7.91 -2.06 -23.89
N TRP A 282 -7.11 -1.14 -24.43
CA TRP A 282 -7.01 0.23 -23.95
C TRP A 282 -8.30 1.04 -24.16
N ILE A 283 -8.95 0.86 -25.31
CA ILE A 283 -10.25 1.48 -25.61
C ILE A 283 -11.30 1.00 -24.60
N SER A 284 -11.36 -0.30 -24.30
CA SER A 284 -12.31 -0.84 -23.33
C SER A 284 -12.10 -0.26 -21.92
N ILE A 285 -10.85 -0.12 -21.48
CA ILE A 285 -10.52 0.49 -20.18
C ILE A 285 -10.90 1.97 -20.17
N LEU A 286 -10.55 2.72 -21.22
CA LEU A 286 -10.87 4.16 -21.30
C LEU A 286 -12.38 4.39 -21.34
N SER A 287 -13.12 3.63 -22.13
CA SER A 287 -14.59 3.73 -22.19
C SER A 287 -15.23 3.41 -20.83
N PHE A 288 -14.71 2.40 -20.13
CA PHE A 288 -15.16 2.06 -18.79
C PHE A 288 -14.90 3.20 -17.79
N ILE A 289 -13.70 3.80 -17.79
CA ILE A 289 -13.36 4.92 -16.90
C ILE A 289 -14.27 6.13 -17.20
N ILE A 290 -14.49 6.47 -18.47
CA ILE A 290 -15.38 7.56 -18.85
C ILE A 290 -16.81 7.30 -18.37
N LEU A 291 -17.33 6.09 -18.60
CA LEU A 291 -18.66 5.70 -18.12
C LEU A 291 -18.77 5.82 -16.59
N LEU A 292 -17.75 5.37 -15.86
CA LEU A 292 -17.73 5.42 -14.41
C LEU A 292 -17.69 6.86 -13.88
N VAL A 293 -16.89 7.73 -14.48
CA VAL A 293 -16.81 9.16 -14.12
C VAL A 293 -18.14 9.85 -14.40
N THR A 294 -18.77 9.60 -15.54
CA THR A 294 -20.05 10.22 -15.89
C THR A 294 -21.17 9.74 -14.97
N THR A 295 -21.26 8.45 -14.67
CA THR A 295 -22.28 7.91 -13.76
C THR A 295 -22.11 8.44 -12.33
N THR A 296 -20.89 8.48 -11.79
CA THR A 296 -20.62 9.03 -10.45
C THR A 296 -20.85 10.54 -10.37
N SER A 297 -20.57 11.28 -11.44
CA SER A 297 -20.86 12.71 -11.53
C SER A 297 -22.37 12.98 -11.50
N LEU A 298 -23.17 12.22 -12.26
CA LEU A 298 -24.64 12.33 -12.29
C LEU A 298 -25.25 11.98 -10.92
N LEU A 299 -24.78 10.93 -10.27
CA LEU A 299 -25.25 10.54 -8.93
C LEU A 299 -24.91 11.57 -7.85
N LYS A 300 -23.86 12.35 -8.01
CA LYS A 300 -23.51 13.41 -7.06
C LYS A 300 -24.29 14.69 -7.29
N SER A 301 -24.80 14.93 -8.50
CA SER A 301 -25.59 16.10 -8.85
C SER A 301 -27.10 15.95 -8.58
N SER A 302 -27.58 14.71 -8.41
CA SER A 302 -28.95 14.38 -7.98
C SER A 302 -29.05 14.36 -6.45
#